data_01a0a1aff0f45cb32a0f24967acd76d9
#
_entry.id   01a0a1aff0f45cb32a0f24967acd76d9
#
_cell.length_a   1.000
_cell.length_b   1.000
_cell.length_c   1.000
_cell.angle_alpha   90.00
_cell.angle_beta   90.00
_cell.angle_gamma   90.00
#
_symmetry.space_group_name_H-M   'P 1'
#
loop_
_entity.id
_entity.type
_entity.pdbx_description
1 polymer ?
#
loop_
_entity_poly.entity_id
_entity_poly.type
_entity_poly.pdbx_seq_one_letter_code
_entity_poly.pdbx_strand_id
1 'polypeptide(L)'
;MKVVNKTEFFIGDKAKKNRGVLNYFNPIKRGTIIDWDNIEKIYKFILDDELRSKPKEHNIMITEPLMNPRKNREKLAQIMFETFNIPGLFFENTAVLNLFASGKFTGFSVDSGEGLTQYAPIFEGYLLTPGLMQVEFGGEDITNFLLKMLFDNGEKLSPYNDNNEKKIVEDIKEKSCYVTLKFEDE
;
A
#
# COMPACT_ATOMS: atom_id res chain seq x y z
N MET A 1 10.32 38.60 -15.54
CA MET A 1 9.94 37.85 -14.33
C MET A 1 9.71 36.40 -14.76
N LYS A 2 10.69 35.50 -14.57
CA LYS A 2 10.55 34.08 -14.93
C LYS A 2 9.86 33.39 -13.77
N VAL A 3 8.60 33.00 -13.93
CA VAL A 3 7.91 32.10 -13.03
C VAL A 3 8.51 30.71 -13.25
N VAL A 4 9.38 30.28 -12.34
CA VAL A 4 9.86 28.91 -12.30
C VAL A 4 8.77 28.11 -11.58
N ASN A 5 7.89 27.47 -12.32
CA ASN A 5 6.99 26.45 -11.80
C ASN A 5 7.85 25.23 -11.41
N LYS A 6 8.43 25.26 -10.22
CA LYS A 6 8.90 24.05 -9.57
C LYS A 6 7.66 23.33 -9.04
N THR A 7 7.26 22.28 -9.70
CA THR A 7 6.28 21.33 -9.14
C THR A 7 6.98 20.66 -7.97
N GLU A 8 6.73 21.12 -6.75
CA GLU A 8 7.25 20.48 -5.54
C GLU A 8 6.43 19.23 -5.27
N PHE A 9 7.11 18.10 -5.15
CA PHE A 9 6.48 16.84 -4.74
C PHE A 9 6.70 16.65 -3.24
N PHE A 10 5.64 16.27 -2.56
CA PHE A 10 5.68 15.92 -1.15
C PHE A 10 5.37 14.43 -1.00
N ILE A 11 6.21 13.70 -0.27
CA ILE A 11 6.07 12.26 -0.06
C ILE A 11 6.06 11.98 1.46
N GLY A 12 5.34 10.94 1.88
CA GLY A 12 5.30 10.50 3.26
C GLY A 12 4.72 11.54 4.22
N ASP A 13 5.36 11.71 5.37
CA ASP A 13 4.88 12.61 6.44
C ASP A 13 4.86 14.09 6.04
N LYS A 14 5.73 14.50 5.11
CA LYS A 14 5.69 15.86 4.57
C LYS A 14 4.41 16.13 3.79
N ALA A 15 3.95 15.12 3.03
CA ALA A 15 2.66 15.19 2.34
C ALA A 15 1.51 15.24 3.37
N LYS A 16 1.51 14.36 4.38
CA LYS A 16 0.47 14.33 5.43
C LYS A 16 0.31 15.66 6.17
N LYS A 17 1.43 16.34 6.48
CA LYS A 17 1.40 17.66 7.17
C LYS A 17 0.76 18.76 6.34
N ASN A 18 0.81 18.68 5.02
CA ASN A 18 0.28 19.67 4.09
C ASN A 18 -1.05 19.24 3.43
N ARG A 19 -1.75 18.29 4.01
CA ARG A 19 -2.97 17.70 3.44
C ARG A 19 -4.10 18.69 3.11
N GLY A 20 -4.16 19.81 3.77
CA GLY A 20 -5.19 20.84 3.51
C GLY A 20 -5.03 21.62 2.20
N VAL A 21 -3.87 21.52 1.54
CA VAL A 21 -3.54 22.27 0.32
C VAL A 21 -3.00 21.40 -0.82
N LEU A 22 -2.82 20.08 -0.58
CA LEU A 22 -2.28 19.14 -1.54
C LEU A 22 -3.34 18.15 -2.01
N ASN A 23 -3.35 17.84 -3.30
CA ASN A 23 -4.09 16.70 -3.82
C ASN A 23 -3.25 15.44 -3.63
N TYR A 24 -3.78 14.47 -2.87
CA TYR A 24 -3.15 13.19 -2.66
C TYR A 24 -3.36 12.28 -3.87
N PHE A 25 -2.29 11.62 -4.26
CA PHE A 25 -2.33 10.56 -5.25
C PHE A 25 -1.65 9.31 -4.70
N ASN A 26 -2.35 8.18 -4.77
CA ASN A 26 -1.77 6.89 -4.43
C ASN A 26 -1.41 6.16 -5.73
N PRO A 27 -0.13 5.91 -6.02
CA PRO A 27 0.29 5.23 -7.24
C PRO A 27 0.07 3.71 -7.20
N ILE A 28 -0.42 3.18 -6.08
CA ILE A 28 -0.77 1.78 -5.91
C ILE A 28 -2.28 1.68 -5.64
N LYS A 29 -2.97 0.83 -6.37
CA LYS A 29 -4.38 0.54 -6.17
C LYS A 29 -4.59 -0.97 -6.14
N ARG A 30 -5.28 -1.45 -5.10
CA ARG A 30 -5.53 -2.90 -4.92
C ARG A 30 -4.25 -3.74 -5.08
N GLY A 31 -3.17 -3.32 -4.43
CA GLY A 31 -1.87 -3.98 -4.50
C GLY A 31 -1.12 -3.85 -5.83
N THR A 32 -1.73 -3.23 -6.84
CA THR A 32 -1.16 -3.09 -8.18
C THR A 32 -0.63 -1.68 -8.40
N ILE A 33 0.57 -1.55 -8.93
CA ILE A 33 1.15 -0.25 -9.32
C ILE A 33 0.42 0.24 -10.56
N ILE A 34 -0.15 1.46 -10.48
CA ILE A 34 -0.91 2.12 -11.56
C ILE A 34 -0.18 3.34 -12.12
N ASP A 35 0.79 3.88 -11.40
CA ASP A 35 1.59 5.03 -11.84
C ASP A 35 3.08 4.78 -11.54
N TRP A 36 3.81 4.45 -12.58
CA TRP A 36 5.22 4.09 -12.50
C TRP A 36 6.14 5.29 -12.26
N ASP A 37 5.79 6.47 -12.77
CA ASP A 37 6.59 7.69 -12.61
C ASP A 37 6.58 8.15 -11.15
N ASN A 38 5.42 8.05 -10.49
CA ASN A 38 5.33 8.39 -9.08
C ASN A 38 5.92 7.30 -8.18
N ILE A 39 5.85 6.03 -8.55
CA ILE A 39 6.56 4.94 -7.84
C ILE A 39 8.07 5.14 -7.87
N GLU A 40 8.63 5.51 -9.02
CA GLU A 40 10.06 5.79 -9.13
C GLU A 40 10.49 6.93 -8.20
N LYS A 41 9.70 8.02 -8.13
CA LYS A 41 9.94 9.12 -7.18
C LYS A 41 9.87 8.68 -5.72
N ILE A 42 8.92 7.79 -5.39
CA ILE A 42 8.78 7.24 -4.04
C ILE A 42 10.00 6.38 -3.69
N TYR A 43 10.44 5.48 -4.57
CA TYR A 43 11.65 4.70 -4.30
C TYR A 43 12.89 5.58 -4.18
N LYS A 44 13.01 6.60 -5.02
CA LYS A 44 14.09 7.57 -4.89
C LYS A 44 14.08 8.26 -3.53
N PHE A 45 12.93 8.74 -3.09
CA PHE A 45 12.77 9.36 -1.77
C PHE A 45 13.13 8.37 -0.64
N ILE A 46 12.67 7.12 -0.73
CA ILE A 46 12.98 6.08 0.29
C ILE A 46 14.50 5.84 0.35
N LEU A 47 15.15 5.65 -0.80
CA LEU A 47 16.56 5.29 -0.87
C LEU A 47 17.48 6.46 -0.50
N ASP A 48 17.20 7.66 -1.02
CA ASP A 48 18.06 8.83 -0.87
C ASP A 48 17.81 9.58 0.44
N ASP A 49 16.53 9.85 0.79
CA ASP A 49 16.16 10.73 1.90
C ASP A 49 15.94 9.96 3.21
N GLU A 50 15.22 8.83 3.17
CA GLU A 50 14.85 8.09 4.38
C GLU A 50 15.96 7.11 4.80
N LEU A 51 16.39 6.23 3.89
CA LEU A 51 17.44 5.26 4.17
C LEU A 51 18.85 5.85 4.07
N ARG A 52 19.00 6.94 3.33
CA ARG A 52 20.28 7.60 3.06
C ARG A 52 21.34 6.61 2.59
N SER A 53 20.91 5.64 1.82
CA SER A 53 21.75 4.55 1.31
C SER A 53 22.16 4.84 -0.13
N LYS A 54 23.27 4.25 -0.54
CA LYS A 54 23.67 4.24 -1.94
C LYS A 54 23.15 2.96 -2.60
N PRO A 55 22.11 3.00 -3.43
CA PRO A 55 21.49 1.80 -3.99
C PRO A 55 22.49 0.85 -4.66
N LYS A 56 23.51 1.39 -5.30
CA LYS A 56 24.56 0.63 -5.99
C LYS A 56 25.41 -0.29 -5.10
N GLU A 57 25.38 -0.08 -3.79
CA GLU A 57 26.18 -0.81 -2.81
C GLU A 57 25.36 -1.89 -2.08
N HIS A 58 24.03 -1.97 -2.32
CA HIS A 58 23.12 -2.81 -1.56
C HIS A 58 22.22 -3.67 -2.45
N ASN A 59 22.13 -4.97 -2.09
CA ASN A 59 21.04 -5.79 -2.61
C ASN A 59 19.72 -5.36 -1.99
N ILE A 60 18.65 -5.38 -2.78
CA ILE A 60 17.32 -4.95 -2.35
C ILE A 60 16.36 -6.13 -2.41
N MET A 61 15.59 -6.30 -1.35
CA MET A 61 14.41 -7.17 -1.33
C MET A 61 13.16 -6.31 -1.37
N ILE A 62 12.24 -6.66 -2.25
CA ILE A 62 10.95 -5.97 -2.38
C ILE A 62 9.84 -6.98 -2.16
N THR A 63 8.85 -6.57 -1.37
CA THR A 63 7.65 -7.38 -1.18
C THR A 63 6.65 -7.17 -2.30
N GLU A 64 5.92 -8.22 -2.63
CA GLU A 64 4.83 -8.15 -3.59
C GLU A 64 3.57 -8.87 -3.09
N PRO A 65 2.38 -8.47 -3.56
CA PRO A 65 1.15 -9.17 -3.24
C PRO A 65 1.09 -10.53 -3.93
N LEU A 66 0.18 -11.41 -3.45
CA LEU A 66 -0.20 -12.60 -4.20
C LEU A 66 -0.69 -12.19 -5.60
N MET A 67 -0.50 -13.06 -6.58
CA MET A 67 -1.00 -12.85 -7.95
C MET A 67 -0.55 -11.52 -8.61
N ASN A 68 0.59 -10.94 -8.16
CA ASN A 68 1.14 -9.75 -8.81
C ASN A 68 1.38 -10.04 -10.30
N PRO A 69 0.86 -9.21 -11.23
CA PRO A 69 1.08 -9.40 -12.65
C PRO A 69 2.58 -9.45 -13.00
N ARG A 70 2.98 -10.44 -13.78
CA ARG A 70 4.38 -10.60 -14.19
C ARG A 70 4.98 -9.33 -14.81
N LYS A 71 4.18 -8.61 -15.60
CA LYS A 71 4.60 -7.34 -16.22
C LYS A 71 4.97 -6.27 -15.19
N ASN A 72 4.28 -6.24 -14.03
CA ASN A 72 4.60 -5.31 -12.96
C ASN A 72 5.95 -5.64 -12.32
N ARG A 73 6.21 -6.94 -12.07
CA ARG A 73 7.50 -7.41 -11.56
C ARG A 73 8.63 -7.07 -12.53
N GLU A 74 8.45 -7.34 -13.82
CA GLU A 74 9.42 -7.03 -14.88
C GLU A 74 9.70 -5.51 -14.94
N LYS A 75 8.66 -4.68 -14.91
CA LYS A 75 8.81 -3.22 -14.95
C LYS A 75 9.50 -2.67 -13.70
N LEU A 76 9.16 -3.20 -12.53
CA LEU A 76 9.82 -2.81 -11.29
C LEU A 76 11.30 -3.23 -11.28
N ALA A 77 11.60 -4.45 -11.73
CA ALA A 77 12.97 -4.91 -11.88
C ALA A 77 13.77 -4.01 -12.84
N GLN A 78 13.18 -3.62 -13.97
CA GLN A 78 13.79 -2.69 -14.91
C GLN A 78 14.15 -1.36 -14.22
N ILE A 79 13.23 -0.76 -13.49
CA ILE A 79 13.49 0.50 -12.75
C ILE A 79 14.62 0.30 -11.74
N MET A 80 14.60 -0.78 -10.97
CA MET A 80 15.61 -1.04 -9.94
C MET A 80 17.02 -1.20 -10.54
N PHE A 81 17.16 -1.93 -11.64
CA PHE A 81 18.47 -2.13 -12.27
C PHE A 81 18.89 -0.95 -13.13
N GLU A 82 18.00 -0.36 -13.93
CA GLU A 82 18.37 0.66 -14.91
C GLU A 82 18.42 2.06 -14.28
N THR A 83 17.47 2.41 -13.40
CA THR A 83 17.44 3.75 -12.78
C THR A 83 18.30 3.80 -11.51
N PHE A 84 18.13 2.83 -10.61
CA PHE A 84 18.83 2.84 -9.32
C PHE A 84 20.16 2.09 -9.34
N ASN A 85 20.46 1.34 -10.39
CA ASN A 85 21.69 0.58 -10.59
C ASN A 85 22.04 -0.34 -9.42
N ILE A 86 21.04 -1.04 -8.87
CA ILE A 86 21.25 -1.97 -7.76
C ILE A 86 22.03 -3.21 -8.21
N PRO A 87 22.86 -3.82 -7.34
CA PRO A 87 23.62 -5.03 -7.69
C PRO A 87 22.77 -6.31 -7.70
N GLY A 88 21.70 -6.38 -6.91
CA GLY A 88 20.83 -7.55 -6.83
C GLY A 88 19.43 -7.20 -6.33
N LEU A 89 18.43 -7.92 -6.85
CA LEU A 89 17.02 -7.77 -6.52
C LEU A 89 16.41 -9.13 -6.18
N PHE A 90 15.65 -9.17 -5.10
CA PHE A 90 14.84 -10.31 -4.73
C PHE A 90 13.40 -9.87 -4.49
N PHE A 91 12.44 -10.61 -5.04
CA PHE A 91 11.03 -10.43 -4.76
C PHE A 91 10.53 -11.53 -3.85
N GLU A 92 9.86 -11.16 -2.77
CA GLU A 92 9.23 -12.12 -1.89
C GLU A 92 7.77 -11.73 -1.62
N ASN A 93 6.95 -12.75 -1.37
CA ASN A 93 5.55 -12.53 -1.09
C ASN A 93 5.33 -12.11 0.37
N THR A 94 4.49 -11.10 0.59
CA THR A 94 4.16 -10.61 1.94
C THR A 94 3.65 -11.71 2.85
N ALA A 95 2.83 -12.63 2.34
CA ALA A 95 2.27 -13.73 3.12
C ALA A 95 3.34 -14.70 3.66
N VAL A 96 4.37 -14.97 2.87
CA VAL A 96 5.52 -15.82 3.28
C VAL A 96 6.30 -15.14 4.39
N LEU A 97 6.60 -13.84 4.21
CA LEU A 97 7.33 -13.07 5.21
C LEU A 97 6.57 -12.91 6.52
N ASN A 98 5.25 -12.75 6.47
CA ASN A 98 4.39 -12.71 7.66
C ASN A 98 4.50 -14.02 8.46
N LEU A 99 4.50 -15.16 7.78
CA LEU A 99 4.67 -16.45 8.42
C LEU A 99 6.08 -16.62 9.04
N PHE A 100 7.11 -16.20 8.31
CA PHE A 100 8.49 -16.22 8.81
C PHE A 100 8.70 -15.33 10.02
N ALA A 101 8.06 -14.15 10.03
CA ALA A 101 8.07 -13.24 11.18
C ALA A 101 7.46 -13.88 12.45
N SER A 102 6.55 -14.85 12.30
CA SER A 102 6.02 -15.64 13.42
C SER A 102 6.91 -16.82 13.83
N GLY A 103 8.08 -16.99 13.20
CA GLY A 103 8.99 -18.10 13.45
C GLY A 103 8.54 -19.45 12.86
N LYS A 104 7.63 -19.43 11.90
CA LYS A 104 7.08 -20.65 11.28
C LYS A 104 7.39 -20.67 9.78
N PHE A 105 7.52 -21.87 9.22
CA PHE A 105 7.74 -22.10 7.79
C PHE A 105 6.56 -22.80 7.13
N THR A 106 5.65 -23.37 7.91
CA THR A 106 4.44 -24.03 7.43
C THR A 106 3.25 -23.47 8.19
N GLY A 107 2.19 -23.10 7.46
CA GLY A 107 0.98 -22.51 8.03
C GLY A 107 0.07 -21.87 7.01
N PHE A 108 -0.89 -21.12 7.51
CA PHE A 108 -1.83 -20.35 6.69
C PHE A 108 -1.72 -18.88 7.07
N SER A 109 -1.41 -18.03 6.09
CA SER A 109 -1.34 -16.59 6.28
C SER A 109 -2.60 -15.91 5.76
N VAL A 110 -3.18 -15.05 6.58
CA VAL A 110 -4.26 -14.13 6.19
C VAL A 110 -3.73 -12.72 6.35
N ASP A 111 -3.65 -11.99 5.25
CA ASP A 111 -3.18 -10.61 5.23
C ASP A 111 -4.31 -9.71 4.69
N SER A 112 -4.89 -8.90 5.57
CA SER A 112 -5.96 -7.97 5.22
C SER A 112 -5.43 -6.53 5.32
N GLY A 113 -5.11 -5.96 4.18
CA GLY A 113 -4.54 -4.62 4.06
C GLY A 113 -5.57 -3.55 3.71
N GLU A 114 -5.08 -2.41 3.24
CA GLU A 114 -5.90 -1.28 2.81
C GLU A 114 -6.73 -1.60 1.56
N GLY A 115 -6.12 -2.24 0.56
CA GLY A 115 -6.74 -2.43 -0.74
C GLY A 115 -7.25 -3.84 -1.04
N LEU A 116 -6.77 -4.85 -0.32
CA LEU A 116 -7.12 -6.24 -0.59
C LEU A 116 -6.85 -7.13 0.61
N THR A 117 -7.50 -8.30 0.61
CA THR A 117 -7.28 -9.37 1.57
C THR A 117 -6.76 -10.60 0.85
N GLN A 118 -5.70 -11.18 1.36
CA GLN A 118 -4.98 -12.30 0.76
C GLN A 118 -5.00 -13.50 1.71
N TYR A 119 -5.13 -14.69 1.14
CA TYR A 119 -5.15 -15.97 1.83
C TYR A 119 -4.12 -16.88 1.21
N ALA A 120 -3.14 -17.32 1.99
CA ALA A 120 -2.00 -18.08 1.50
C ALA A 120 -1.70 -19.29 2.37
N PRO A 121 -1.98 -20.51 1.92
CA PRO A 121 -1.41 -21.71 2.51
C PRO A 121 0.07 -21.81 2.10
N ILE A 122 0.93 -22.06 3.09
CA ILE A 122 2.39 -22.12 2.93
C ILE A 122 2.89 -23.42 3.54
N PHE A 123 3.71 -24.14 2.80
CA PHE A 123 4.37 -25.35 3.25
C PHE A 123 5.88 -25.24 3.04
N GLU A 124 6.63 -25.36 4.13
CA GLU A 124 8.11 -25.23 4.15
C GLU A 124 8.62 -23.97 3.43
N GLY A 125 7.91 -22.85 3.58
CA GLY A 125 8.25 -21.57 2.96
C GLY A 125 7.73 -21.41 1.52
N TYR A 126 7.10 -22.41 0.94
CA TYR A 126 6.57 -22.36 -0.42
C TYR A 126 5.06 -22.13 -0.44
N LEU A 127 4.61 -21.21 -1.29
CA LEU A 127 3.18 -20.98 -1.52
C LEU A 127 2.53 -22.18 -2.21
N LEU A 128 1.44 -22.67 -1.65
CA LEU A 128 0.63 -23.72 -2.28
C LEU A 128 -0.36 -23.07 -3.25
N THR A 129 0.07 -22.92 -4.50
CA THR A 129 -0.67 -22.19 -5.56
C THR A 129 -2.15 -22.54 -5.69
N PRO A 130 -2.58 -23.83 -5.62
CA PRO A 130 -4.00 -24.17 -5.75
C PRO A 130 -4.89 -23.62 -4.64
N GLY A 131 -4.30 -23.29 -3.47
CA GLY A 131 -5.04 -22.76 -2.31
C GLY A 131 -4.94 -21.25 -2.13
N LEU A 132 -4.26 -20.53 -3.04
CA LEU A 132 -4.16 -19.09 -2.98
C LEU A 132 -5.49 -18.43 -3.32
N MET A 133 -5.89 -17.46 -2.50
CA MET A 133 -7.07 -16.64 -2.75
C MET A 133 -6.76 -15.18 -2.46
N GLN A 134 -7.28 -14.30 -3.29
CA GLN A 134 -7.22 -12.85 -3.12
C GLN A 134 -8.61 -12.27 -3.32
N VAL A 135 -9.00 -11.37 -2.43
CA VAL A 135 -10.28 -10.66 -2.49
C VAL A 135 -9.97 -9.16 -2.52
N GLU A 136 -10.58 -8.46 -3.47
CA GLU A 136 -10.49 -6.99 -3.57
C GLU A 136 -11.39 -6.31 -2.53
N PHE A 137 -11.11 -6.60 -1.26
CA PHE A 137 -11.76 -6.00 -0.11
C PHE A 137 -10.71 -5.72 0.97
N GLY A 138 -10.76 -4.51 1.57
CA GLY A 138 -9.81 -4.10 2.58
C GLY A 138 -10.26 -2.86 3.35
N GLY A 139 -9.33 -2.23 4.07
CA GLY A 139 -9.59 -1.05 4.89
C GLY A 139 -10.19 0.13 4.12
N GLU A 140 -9.82 0.27 2.85
CA GLU A 140 -10.39 1.30 1.95
C GLU A 140 -11.90 1.13 1.75
N ASP A 141 -12.38 -0.09 1.62
CA ASP A 141 -13.81 -0.36 1.41
C ASP A 141 -14.62 -0.03 2.67
N ILE A 142 -14.06 -0.35 3.84
CA ILE A 142 -14.66 0.01 5.13
C ILE A 142 -14.69 1.53 5.29
N THR A 143 -13.62 2.24 4.92
CA THR A 143 -13.58 3.71 4.93
C THR A 143 -14.62 4.32 4.01
N ASN A 144 -14.76 3.79 2.79
CA ASN A 144 -15.76 4.27 1.83
C ASN A 144 -17.19 4.00 2.31
N PHE A 145 -17.42 2.87 2.96
CA PHE A 145 -18.72 2.54 3.55
C PHE A 145 -19.07 3.50 4.69
N LEU A 146 -18.13 3.75 5.61
CA LEU A 146 -18.31 4.71 6.70
C LEU A 146 -18.56 6.12 6.16
N LEU A 147 -17.80 6.57 5.15
CA LEU A 147 -18.01 7.86 4.50
C LEU A 147 -19.43 7.99 3.93
N LYS A 148 -19.92 6.94 3.27
CA LYS A 148 -21.29 6.89 2.77
C LYS A 148 -22.31 6.98 3.90
N MET A 149 -22.12 6.24 4.99
CA MET A 149 -23.03 6.29 6.15
C MET A 149 -23.09 7.69 6.77
N LEU A 150 -21.93 8.33 6.95
CA LEU A 150 -21.86 9.72 7.49
C LEU A 150 -22.57 10.72 6.56
N PHE A 151 -22.38 10.60 5.26
CA PHE A 151 -23.05 11.44 4.28
C PHE A 151 -24.58 11.24 4.31
N ASP A 152 -25.05 9.99 4.34
CA ASP A 152 -26.48 9.66 4.39
C ASP A 152 -27.14 10.17 5.70
N ASN A 153 -26.37 10.28 6.79
CA ASN A 153 -26.81 10.88 8.07
C ASN A 153 -26.72 12.41 8.10
N GLY A 154 -26.38 13.06 6.99
CA GLY A 154 -26.40 14.52 6.86
C GLY A 154 -25.11 15.24 7.27
N GLU A 155 -24.03 14.49 7.50
CA GLU A 155 -22.71 15.09 7.73
C GLU A 155 -22.18 15.75 6.45
N LYS A 156 -21.45 16.86 6.60
CA LYS A 156 -20.91 17.64 5.48
C LYS A 156 -19.66 17.00 4.86
N LEU A 157 -19.67 15.70 4.71
CA LEU A 157 -18.59 14.91 4.09
C LEU A 157 -19.14 14.29 2.82
N SER A 158 -18.54 14.59 1.68
CA SER A 158 -19.04 14.09 0.39
C SER A 158 -18.21 12.91 -0.12
N PRO A 159 -18.84 11.75 -0.41
CA PRO A 159 -18.14 10.60 -1.00
C PRO A 159 -17.64 10.88 -2.43
N TYR A 160 -18.05 12.00 -3.02
CA TYR A 160 -17.74 12.33 -4.42
C TYR A 160 -16.63 13.36 -4.58
N ASN A 161 -16.18 14.02 -3.51
CA ASN A 161 -15.43 15.25 -3.69
C ASN A 161 -13.97 15.26 -3.30
N ASP A 162 -13.41 14.45 -2.40
CA ASP A 162 -11.99 14.66 -2.10
C ASP A 162 -11.30 13.49 -1.40
N ASN A 163 -10.09 13.21 -1.84
CA ASN A 163 -9.16 12.32 -1.13
C ASN A 163 -8.86 12.82 0.29
N ASN A 164 -9.02 14.11 0.58
CA ASN A 164 -8.83 14.69 1.90
C ASN A 164 -9.94 14.29 2.87
N GLU A 165 -11.21 14.33 2.44
CA GLU A 165 -12.36 13.89 3.24
C GLU A 165 -12.26 12.41 3.56
N LYS A 166 -11.86 11.60 2.58
CA LYS A 166 -11.60 10.17 2.77
C LYS A 166 -10.55 9.90 3.86
N LYS A 167 -9.49 10.71 3.91
CA LYS A 167 -8.46 10.59 4.96
C LYS A 167 -8.96 11.00 6.35
N ILE A 168 -9.89 11.95 6.44
CA ILE A 168 -10.54 12.29 7.70
C ILE A 168 -11.39 11.13 8.20
N VAL A 169 -12.16 10.51 7.31
CA VAL A 169 -12.98 9.34 7.65
C VAL A 169 -12.15 8.12 7.98
N GLU A 170 -11.00 7.94 7.33
CA GLU A 170 -10.01 6.91 7.71
C GLU A 170 -9.51 7.13 9.15
N ASP A 171 -9.14 8.35 9.52
CA ASP A 171 -8.76 8.71 10.90
C ASP A 171 -9.90 8.45 11.90
N ILE A 172 -11.17 8.71 11.52
CA ILE A 172 -12.34 8.43 12.36
C ILE A 172 -12.51 6.92 12.52
N LYS A 173 -12.44 6.16 11.42
CA LYS A 173 -12.52 4.71 11.43
C LYS A 173 -11.51 4.09 12.40
N GLU A 174 -10.24 4.50 12.28
CA GLU A 174 -9.15 3.94 13.09
C GLU A 174 -9.27 4.25 14.59
N LYS A 175 -9.87 5.41 14.93
CA LYS A 175 -9.98 5.86 16.32
C LYS A 175 -11.29 5.45 17.01
N SER A 176 -12.35 5.29 16.24
CA SER A 176 -13.72 5.18 16.79
C SER A 176 -14.42 3.89 16.44
N CYS A 177 -14.01 3.19 15.37
CA CYS A 177 -14.61 1.92 15.02
C CYS A 177 -13.94 0.75 15.75
N TYR A 178 -14.73 -0.23 16.09
CA TYR A 178 -14.31 -1.47 16.74
C TYR A 178 -15.08 -2.67 16.18
N VAL A 179 -14.61 -3.86 16.46
CA VAL A 179 -15.30 -5.10 16.12
C VAL A 179 -16.05 -5.56 17.34
N THR A 180 -17.38 -5.65 17.22
CA THR A 180 -18.22 -6.17 18.31
C THR A 180 -17.93 -7.66 18.57
N LEU A 181 -17.97 -8.05 19.83
CA LEU A 181 -17.84 -9.46 20.23
C LEU A 181 -19.16 -10.23 20.09
N LYS A 182 -20.29 -9.50 20.12
CA LYS A 182 -21.62 -10.07 20.00
C LYS A 182 -22.46 -9.15 19.11
N PHE A 183 -22.60 -9.55 17.86
CA PHE A 183 -23.33 -8.76 16.85
C PHE A 183 -24.82 -8.58 17.18
N GLU A 184 -25.42 -9.53 17.91
CA GLU A 184 -26.85 -9.52 18.29
C GLU A 184 -27.18 -8.55 19.43
N ASP A 185 -26.17 -8.08 20.17
CA ASP A 185 -26.35 -7.22 21.36
C ASP A 185 -26.16 -5.70 21.01
N GLU A 186 -25.82 -5.35 19.77
CA GLU A 186 -25.66 -3.99 19.23
C GLU A 186 -26.57 -3.72 18.03
#